data_813ec1bfe5d1fbce7d177055f35d7e6d
#
_entry.id   813ec1bfe5d1fbce7d177055f35d7e6d
#
_cell.length_a   1.000
_cell.length_b   1.000
_cell.length_c   1.000
_cell.angle_alpha   90.00
_cell.angle_beta   90.00
_cell.angle_gamma   90.00
#
_symmetry.space_group_name_H-M   'P 1'
#
loop_
_entity.id
_entity.type
_entity.pdbx_description
1 polymer ?
#
loop_
_entity_poly.entity_id
_entity_poly.type
_entity_poly.pdbx_seq_one_letter_code
_entity_poly.pdbx_strand_id
1 'polypeptide(L)'
;VYVLKTESSFPFLQEEILKSEDAEVPFEIGREEEAIQKAYNIFKEKIDQSLAEYLSNKEQTAEDNTKDAADWLSMLRDTVFDLNLILVTLDSEDDAYLIFETLNTRGKDLALADLLRNHFAKLIKAASEVDQVKQKWSKVQDTIKSSPVQLDPDTFIVHSWQSRYDFATKAKVFHKVKDTVNKKNAKSHLDRFVSDAEQWRSIFDTDYLWSKAEKEASRSLAALRTFKVVQPAPGILSLVRAYRDKQIKYRALRNALSNIEKFHFSFNAVTSSRSSGGISGMYSSFGRSIFEADDSSIAAQAIADLVGKLRDREVPAVEFDAGFQQVIYTNKHSSQKTLVQYILKKVAIH
;
A
#
# COMPACT_ATOMS: atom_id res chain seq x y z
N VAL A 1 -38.48 -11.18 -7.91
CA VAL A 1 -37.19 -11.80 -8.30
C VAL A 1 -36.11 -11.00 -7.58
N TYR A 2 -35.37 -11.63 -6.67
CA TYR A 2 -34.23 -11.01 -6.02
C TYR A 2 -33.04 -11.05 -7.01
N VAL A 3 -32.52 -9.91 -7.36
CA VAL A 3 -31.33 -9.80 -8.21
C VAL A 3 -30.15 -9.53 -7.31
N LEU A 4 -29.14 -10.40 -7.32
CA LEU A 4 -27.88 -10.15 -6.66
C LEU A 4 -27.23 -8.95 -7.33
N LYS A 5 -26.93 -7.91 -6.54
CA LYS A 5 -26.19 -6.72 -7.00
C LYS A 5 -24.85 -6.66 -6.31
N THR A 6 -23.81 -6.43 -7.10
CA THR A 6 -22.46 -6.10 -6.60
C THR A 6 -22.20 -4.63 -6.87
N GLU A 7 -21.69 -3.88 -5.90
CA GLU A 7 -21.45 -2.44 -6.08
C GLU A 7 -20.32 -2.14 -7.06
N SER A 8 -19.29 -2.98 -7.09
CA SER A 8 -18.05 -2.73 -7.82
C SER A 8 -17.98 -3.42 -9.17
N SER A 9 -18.55 -4.62 -9.30
CA SER A 9 -18.54 -5.42 -10.54
C SER A 9 -19.87 -5.44 -11.28
N PHE A 10 -20.81 -4.55 -10.91
CA PHE A 10 -22.04 -4.37 -11.68
C PHE A 10 -21.76 -3.62 -12.99
N PRO A 11 -22.28 -4.05 -14.15
CA PRO A 11 -23.20 -5.19 -14.34
C PRO A 11 -22.51 -6.52 -14.73
N PHE A 12 -21.18 -6.61 -14.70
CA PHE A 12 -20.41 -7.77 -15.20
C PHE A 12 -20.88 -9.11 -14.61
N LEU A 13 -20.98 -9.23 -13.28
CA LEU A 13 -21.42 -10.48 -12.66
C LEU A 13 -22.81 -10.91 -13.15
N GLN A 14 -23.74 -9.96 -13.30
CA GLN A 14 -25.12 -10.23 -13.69
C GLN A 14 -25.24 -10.58 -15.17
N GLU A 15 -24.51 -9.88 -16.04
CA GLU A 15 -24.67 -9.98 -17.48
C GLU A 15 -23.75 -11.03 -18.11
N GLU A 16 -22.54 -11.25 -17.54
CA GLU A 16 -21.58 -12.22 -18.10
C GLU A 16 -21.58 -13.57 -17.36
N ILE A 17 -21.85 -13.59 -16.06
CA ILE A 17 -21.73 -14.80 -15.25
C ILE A 17 -23.12 -15.44 -14.95
N LEU A 18 -24.10 -14.62 -14.56
CA LEU A 18 -25.40 -15.13 -14.09
C LEU A 18 -26.47 -15.19 -15.18
N LYS A 19 -26.30 -14.52 -16.31
CA LYS A 19 -27.25 -14.54 -17.41
C LYS A 19 -26.97 -15.73 -18.32
N SER A 20 -27.97 -16.53 -18.62
CA SER A 20 -27.87 -17.59 -19.63
C SER A 20 -27.98 -16.98 -21.03
N GLU A 21 -26.93 -17.10 -21.82
CA GLU A 21 -26.83 -16.88 -23.27
C GLU A 21 -27.36 -15.53 -23.82
N ASP A 22 -26.52 -14.84 -24.59
CA ASP A 22 -26.83 -13.74 -25.50
C ASP A 22 -27.07 -12.34 -24.93
N ALA A 23 -26.14 -11.81 -24.11
CA ALA A 23 -26.09 -10.37 -23.90
C ALA A 23 -24.72 -9.81 -24.25
N GLU A 24 -24.61 -9.25 -25.45
CA GLU A 24 -23.47 -8.38 -25.84
C GLU A 24 -23.63 -6.99 -25.21
N VAL A 25 -23.18 -6.83 -23.95
CA VAL A 25 -23.00 -5.50 -23.36
C VAL A 25 -21.50 -5.27 -23.26
N PRO A 26 -20.93 -4.24 -23.89
CA PRO A 26 -19.51 -3.95 -23.77
C PRO A 26 -19.20 -3.47 -22.36
N PHE A 27 -18.36 -4.21 -21.64
CA PHE A 27 -17.85 -3.84 -20.31
C PHE A 27 -16.39 -3.44 -20.37
N GLU A 28 -16.00 -2.46 -19.58
CA GLU A 28 -14.59 -2.30 -19.23
C GLU A 28 -14.24 -3.36 -18.19
N ILE A 29 -13.41 -4.32 -18.59
CA ILE A 29 -12.93 -5.39 -17.73
C ILE A 29 -11.77 -4.84 -16.89
N GLY A 30 -12.03 -4.64 -15.61
CA GLY A 30 -11.03 -4.29 -14.61
C GLY A 30 -10.53 -5.53 -13.87
N ARG A 31 -9.64 -5.33 -12.88
CA ARG A 31 -9.05 -6.43 -12.09
C ARG A 31 -10.07 -7.24 -11.30
N GLU A 32 -11.17 -6.63 -10.92
CA GLU A 32 -12.23 -7.30 -10.15
C GLU A 32 -13.04 -8.22 -11.07
N GLU A 33 -13.40 -7.74 -12.24
CA GLU A 33 -14.08 -8.51 -13.28
C GLU A 33 -13.19 -9.67 -13.75
N GLU A 34 -11.89 -9.44 -13.96
CA GLU A 34 -10.91 -10.50 -14.27
C GLU A 34 -10.86 -11.57 -13.16
N ALA A 35 -10.91 -11.17 -11.88
CA ALA A 35 -10.89 -12.11 -10.76
C ALA A 35 -12.18 -12.95 -10.70
N ILE A 36 -13.34 -12.34 -10.96
CA ILE A 36 -14.64 -13.03 -11.03
C ILE A 36 -14.63 -14.01 -12.19
N GLN A 37 -14.20 -13.58 -13.38
CA GLN A 37 -14.10 -14.43 -14.56
C GLN A 37 -13.18 -15.62 -14.34
N LYS A 38 -12.03 -15.38 -13.72
CA LYS A 38 -11.06 -16.44 -13.37
C LYS A 38 -11.68 -17.46 -12.39
N ALA A 39 -12.38 -16.98 -11.38
CA ALA A 39 -13.06 -17.87 -10.42
C ALA A 39 -14.12 -18.72 -11.12
N TYR A 40 -14.96 -18.11 -11.94
CA TYR A 40 -15.97 -18.82 -12.74
C TYR A 40 -15.34 -19.89 -13.64
N ASN A 41 -14.28 -19.54 -14.37
CA ASN A 41 -13.59 -20.47 -15.24
C ASN A 41 -12.98 -21.66 -14.48
N ILE A 42 -12.41 -21.43 -13.29
CA ILE A 42 -11.87 -22.50 -12.42
C ILE A 42 -12.98 -23.45 -11.98
N PHE A 43 -14.14 -22.93 -11.54
CA PHE A 43 -15.26 -23.76 -11.14
C PHE A 43 -15.82 -24.56 -12.32
N LYS A 44 -16.05 -23.90 -13.46
CA LYS A 44 -16.52 -24.54 -14.69
C LYS A 44 -15.57 -25.64 -15.13
N GLU A 45 -14.27 -25.37 -15.23
CA GLU A 45 -13.27 -26.36 -15.63
C GLU A 45 -13.28 -27.59 -14.70
N LYS A 46 -13.37 -27.39 -13.40
CA LYS A 46 -13.41 -28.49 -12.43
C LYS A 46 -14.69 -29.33 -12.56
N ILE A 47 -15.85 -28.69 -12.79
CA ILE A 47 -17.09 -29.39 -13.00
C ILE A 47 -17.01 -30.19 -14.31
N ASP A 48 -16.54 -29.57 -15.39
CA ASP A 48 -16.42 -30.21 -16.70
C ASP A 48 -15.45 -31.42 -16.66
N GLN A 49 -14.30 -31.27 -15.93
CA GLN A 49 -13.35 -32.38 -15.71
C GLN A 49 -14.00 -33.55 -14.97
N SER A 50 -14.71 -33.28 -13.85
CA SER A 50 -15.38 -34.34 -13.10
C SER A 50 -16.45 -35.01 -13.92
N LEU A 51 -17.27 -34.25 -14.68
CA LEU A 51 -18.27 -34.81 -15.59
C LEU A 51 -17.63 -35.68 -16.65
N ALA A 52 -16.52 -35.25 -17.25
CA ALA A 52 -15.81 -36.04 -18.26
C ALA A 52 -15.29 -37.38 -17.68
N GLU A 53 -14.85 -37.40 -16.42
CA GLU A 53 -14.43 -38.63 -15.72
C GLU A 53 -15.59 -39.60 -15.57
N TYR A 54 -16.75 -39.13 -15.10
CA TYR A 54 -17.96 -39.99 -14.99
C TYR A 54 -18.41 -40.52 -16.34
N LEU A 55 -18.51 -39.64 -17.36
CA LEU A 55 -19.00 -39.99 -18.69
C LEU A 55 -18.06 -40.90 -19.50
N SER A 56 -16.75 -40.91 -19.16
CA SER A 56 -15.73 -41.72 -19.85
C SER A 56 -15.41 -43.03 -19.14
N ASN A 57 -16.14 -43.42 -18.11
CA ASN A 57 -15.88 -44.68 -17.38
C ASN A 57 -16.17 -45.89 -18.27
N LYS A 58 -15.13 -46.64 -18.65
CA LYS A 58 -15.19 -47.78 -19.54
C LYS A 58 -15.67 -49.06 -18.88
N GLU A 59 -15.82 -49.06 -17.57
CA GLU A 59 -16.28 -50.23 -16.80
C GLU A 59 -17.81 -50.31 -16.70
N GLN A 60 -18.49 -49.29 -17.17
CA GLN A 60 -19.95 -49.14 -17.10
C GLN A 60 -20.58 -48.89 -18.47
N THR A 61 -21.89 -49.00 -18.56
CA THR A 61 -22.63 -48.64 -19.77
C THR A 61 -22.76 -47.12 -19.90
N ALA A 62 -23.02 -46.61 -21.11
CA ALA A 62 -23.18 -45.17 -21.32
C ALA A 62 -24.40 -44.61 -20.55
N GLU A 63 -25.43 -45.45 -20.31
CA GLU A 63 -26.63 -45.07 -19.55
C GLU A 63 -26.32 -44.96 -18.05
N ASP A 64 -25.52 -45.89 -17.50
CA ASP A 64 -25.06 -45.85 -16.11
C ASP A 64 -24.11 -44.63 -15.89
N ASN A 65 -23.20 -44.38 -16.80
CA ASN A 65 -22.30 -43.21 -16.75
C ASN A 65 -23.10 -41.90 -16.72
N THR A 66 -24.12 -41.78 -17.55
CA THR A 66 -24.97 -40.56 -17.59
C THR A 66 -25.73 -40.38 -16.28
N LYS A 67 -26.24 -41.50 -15.71
CA LYS A 67 -26.93 -41.47 -14.44
C LYS A 67 -25.98 -41.04 -13.29
N ASP A 68 -24.80 -41.64 -13.22
CA ASP A 68 -23.82 -41.33 -12.18
C ASP A 68 -23.37 -39.86 -12.28
N ALA A 69 -23.17 -39.31 -13.49
CA ALA A 69 -22.90 -37.92 -13.72
C ALA A 69 -24.02 -36.99 -13.23
N ALA A 70 -25.29 -37.37 -13.49
CA ALA A 70 -26.46 -36.62 -13.04
C ALA A 70 -26.60 -36.65 -11.50
N ASP A 71 -26.38 -37.83 -10.91
CA ASP A 71 -26.43 -38.02 -9.46
C ASP A 71 -25.31 -37.19 -8.77
N TRP A 72 -24.11 -37.18 -9.35
CA TRP A 72 -23.02 -36.33 -8.86
C TRP A 72 -23.34 -34.82 -8.93
N LEU A 73 -23.91 -34.35 -10.05
CA LEU A 73 -24.34 -32.93 -10.16
C LEU A 73 -25.42 -32.59 -9.12
N SER A 74 -26.36 -33.52 -8.89
CA SER A 74 -27.41 -33.35 -7.88
C SER A 74 -26.79 -33.24 -6.47
N MET A 75 -25.87 -34.12 -6.15
CA MET A 75 -25.14 -34.10 -4.88
C MET A 75 -24.34 -32.77 -4.72
N LEU A 76 -23.65 -32.31 -5.78
CA LEU A 76 -22.92 -31.05 -5.76
C LEU A 76 -23.85 -29.86 -5.50
N ARG A 77 -25.00 -29.83 -6.22
CA ARG A 77 -26.04 -28.80 -6.01
C ARG A 77 -26.53 -28.81 -4.56
N ASP A 78 -26.88 -29.98 -4.05
CA ASP A 78 -27.42 -30.13 -2.70
C ASP A 78 -26.39 -29.76 -1.63
N THR A 79 -25.12 -30.10 -1.85
CA THR A 79 -24.02 -29.66 -0.99
C THR A 79 -23.89 -28.14 -0.95
N VAL A 80 -24.08 -27.45 -2.07
CA VAL A 80 -24.07 -25.98 -2.12
C VAL A 80 -25.27 -25.40 -1.38
N PHE A 81 -26.46 -26.00 -1.49
CA PHE A 81 -27.64 -25.53 -0.77
C PHE A 81 -27.59 -25.81 0.73
N ASP A 82 -26.85 -26.83 1.15
CA ASP A 82 -26.64 -27.17 2.56
C ASP A 82 -25.55 -26.29 3.24
N LEU A 83 -24.90 -25.38 2.50
CA LEU A 83 -23.94 -24.45 3.08
C LEU A 83 -24.64 -23.54 4.09
N ASN A 84 -24.08 -23.47 5.28
CA ASN A 84 -24.51 -22.51 6.30
C ASN A 84 -23.88 -21.15 6.04
N LEU A 85 -24.70 -20.14 5.82
CA LEU A 85 -24.30 -18.75 5.64
C LEU A 85 -24.64 -17.96 6.91
N ILE A 86 -23.67 -17.18 7.40
CA ILE A 86 -23.90 -16.24 8.49
C ILE A 86 -24.05 -14.85 7.87
N LEU A 87 -25.27 -14.30 7.94
CA LEU A 87 -25.52 -12.92 7.57
C LEU A 87 -25.41 -12.04 8.83
N VAL A 88 -24.45 -11.12 8.82
CA VAL A 88 -24.31 -10.10 9.86
C VAL A 88 -24.76 -8.77 9.30
N THR A 89 -25.86 -8.24 9.84
CA THR A 89 -26.34 -6.90 9.52
C THR A 89 -25.82 -5.93 10.56
N LEU A 90 -25.23 -4.83 10.10
CA LEU A 90 -24.60 -3.84 10.97
C LEU A 90 -25.28 -2.49 10.76
N ASP A 91 -25.55 -1.79 11.86
CA ASP A 91 -26.25 -0.50 11.83
C ASP A 91 -25.30 0.67 11.50
N SER A 92 -23.99 0.45 11.64
CA SER A 92 -22.98 1.46 11.34
C SER A 92 -21.72 0.87 10.71
N GLU A 93 -21.01 1.70 9.92
CA GLU A 93 -19.71 1.33 9.36
C GLU A 93 -18.63 1.16 10.46
N ASP A 94 -18.81 1.83 11.59
CA ASP A 94 -17.89 1.72 12.74
C ASP A 94 -17.99 0.33 13.38
N ASP A 95 -19.21 -0.22 13.47
CA ASP A 95 -19.43 -1.58 13.94
C ASP A 95 -18.89 -2.59 12.94
N ALA A 96 -19.01 -2.32 11.63
CA ALA A 96 -18.39 -3.13 10.59
C ALA A 96 -16.88 -3.19 10.78
N TYR A 97 -16.23 -2.05 10.99
CA TYR A 97 -14.79 -1.98 11.25
C TYR A 97 -14.39 -2.76 12.49
N LEU A 98 -15.10 -2.55 13.61
CA LEU A 98 -14.81 -3.21 14.88
C LEU A 98 -14.99 -4.74 14.78
N ILE A 99 -16.03 -5.19 14.10
CA ILE A 99 -16.30 -6.62 13.89
C ILE A 99 -15.27 -7.22 12.96
N PHE A 100 -14.92 -6.53 11.86
CA PHE A 100 -13.88 -6.98 10.96
C PHE A 100 -12.50 -7.02 11.64
N GLU A 101 -12.16 -6.04 12.46
CA GLU A 101 -10.93 -6.04 13.25
C GLU A 101 -10.90 -7.22 14.25
N THR A 102 -12.05 -7.54 14.85
CA THR A 102 -12.18 -8.61 15.86
C THR A 102 -12.24 -10.01 15.22
N LEU A 103 -12.93 -10.17 14.10
CA LEU A 103 -13.05 -11.46 13.40
C LEU A 103 -11.79 -11.81 12.60
N ASN A 104 -11.08 -10.82 12.06
CA ASN A 104 -9.87 -11.02 11.26
C ASN A 104 -8.60 -11.25 12.08
N THR A 105 -8.66 -11.29 13.41
CA THR A 105 -7.53 -11.81 14.21
C THR A 105 -7.15 -13.25 13.85
N ARG A 106 -7.95 -13.94 13.03
CA ARG A 106 -7.68 -15.29 12.48
C ARG A 106 -7.60 -15.34 10.94
N GLY A 107 -7.69 -14.19 10.24
CA GLY A 107 -7.68 -14.09 8.78
C GLY A 107 -6.93 -12.84 8.29
N LYS A 108 -6.99 -12.58 6.99
CA LYS A 108 -6.35 -11.42 6.37
C LYS A 108 -7.09 -10.14 6.78
N ASP A 109 -6.41 -9.21 7.48
CA ASP A 109 -6.96 -7.90 7.85
C ASP A 109 -7.57 -7.19 6.63
N LEU A 110 -8.72 -6.54 6.82
CA LEU A 110 -9.25 -5.64 5.79
C LEU A 110 -8.21 -4.55 5.52
N ALA A 111 -7.83 -4.40 4.27
CA ALA A 111 -6.85 -3.40 3.91
C ALA A 111 -7.40 -2.00 4.24
N LEU A 112 -6.61 -1.19 4.94
CA LEU A 112 -6.95 0.21 5.23
C LEU A 112 -7.30 0.95 3.93
N ALA A 113 -6.65 0.57 2.83
CA ALA A 113 -6.92 1.06 1.49
C ALA A 113 -8.37 0.84 1.05
N ASP A 114 -8.95 -0.34 1.31
CA ASP A 114 -10.32 -0.65 0.92
C ASP A 114 -11.35 0.11 1.77
N LEU A 115 -11.09 0.23 3.07
CA LEU A 115 -11.93 1.04 3.96
C LEU A 115 -12.01 2.50 3.53
N LEU A 116 -10.85 3.08 3.18
CA LEU A 116 -10.80 4.46 2.72
C LEU A 116 -11.44 4.64 1.35
N ARG A 117 -11.25 3.70 0.41
CA ARG A 117 -11.95 3.72 -0.87
C ARG A 117 -13.45 3.84 -0.68
N ASN A 118 -14.03 2.99 0.16
CA ASN A 118 -15.46 2.97 0.44
C ASN A 118 -15.91 4.28 1.10
N HIS A 119 -15.12 4.81 2.04
CA HIS A 119 -15.42 6.10 2.67
C HIS A 119 -15.45 7.24 1.65
N PHE A 120 -14.46 7.32 0.74
CA PHE A 120 -14.46 8.33 -0.32
C PHE A 120 -15.62 8.13 -1.29
N ALA A 121 -15.96 6.90 -1.69
CA ALA A 121 -17.10 6.60 -2.57
C ALA A 121 -18.43 7.08 -1.97
N LYS A 122 -18.60 6.93 -0.64
CA LYS A 122 -19.78 7.43 0.07
C LYS A 122 -19.88 8.96 0.09
N LEU A 123 -18.73 9.65 0.22
CA LEU A 123 -18.70 11.12 0.29
C LEU A 123 -18.76 11.79 -1.08
N ILE A 124 -18.18 11.18 -2.10
CA ILE A 124 -18.11 11.72 -3.46
C ILE A 124 -19.13 10.98 -4.32
N LYS A 125 -20.34 11.57 -4.43
CA LYS A 125 -21.36 11.01 -5.32
C LYS A 125 -20.89 11.12 -6.76
N ALA A 126 -21.10 10.05 -7.53
CA ALA A 126 -20.84 10.06 -8.97
C ALA A 126 -21.75 11.13 -9.64
N ALA A 127 -21.11 12.11 -10.26
CA ALA A 127 -21.82 13.15 -11.04
C ALA A 127 -22.02 12.73 -12.51
N SER A 128 -21.47 11.56 -12.89
CA SER A 128 -21.51 10.99 -14.25
C SER A 128 -21.47 9.47 -14.15
N GLU A 129 -21.66 8.78 -15.28
CA GLU A 129 -21.54 7.30 -15.41
C GLU A 129 -20.15 6.77 -15.00
N VAL A 130 -19.14 7.64 -14.95
CA VAL A 130 -17.78 7.28 -14.60
C VAL A 130 -17.55 7.50 -13.10
N ASP A 131 -17.24 6.43 -12.39
CA ASP A 131 -16.85 6.48 -10.97
C ASP A 131 -15.44 7.08 -10.81
N GLN A 132 -15.38 8.39 -10.58
CA GLN A 132 -14.13 9.12 -10.37
C GLN A 132 -13.31 8.58 -9.16
N VAL A 133 -13.98 8.06 -8.14
CA VAL A 133 -13.30 7.48 -6.97
C VAL A 133 -12.61 6.19 -7.37
N LYS A 134 -13.32 5.30 -8.08
CA LYS A 134 -12.78 4.04 -8.59
C LYS A 134 -11.53 4.30 -9.45
N GLN A 135 -11.60 5.22 -10.41
CA GLN A 135 -10.47 5.56 -11.29
C GLN A 135 -9.26 6.10 -10.53
N LYS A 136 -9.46 7.10 -9.67
CA LYS A 136 -8.38 7.71 -8.90
C LYS A 136 -7.77 6.73 -7.91
N TRP A 137 -8.59 5.92 -7.28
CA TRP A 137 -8.13 4.90 -6.35
C TRP A 137 -7.34 3.78 -7.04
N SER A 138 -7.83 3.32 -8.20
CA SER A 138 -7.08 2.38 -9.06
C SER A 138 -5.71 2.96 -9.41
N LYS A 139 -5.65 4.24 -9.83
CA LYS A 139 -4.38 4.92 -10.12
C LYS A 139 -3.42 4.89 -8.92
N VAL A 140 -3.90 5.15 -7.71
CA VAL A 140 -3.09 5.05 -6.47
C VAL A 140 -2.55 3.64 -6.30
N GLN A 141 -3.42 2.64 -6.37
CA GLN A 141 -3.02 1.23 -6.19
C GLN A 141 -2.04 0.78 -7.27
N ASP A 142 -2.28 1.13 -8.53
CA ASP A 142 -1.44 0.76 -9.65
C ASP A 142 -0.07 1.42 -9.56
N THR A 143 -0.02 2.69 -9.17
CA THR A 143 1.25 3.40 -8.95
C THR A 143 2.10 2.68 -7.90
N ILE A 144 1.50 2.19 -6.82
CA ILE A 144 2.22 1.52 -5.73
C ILE A 144 2.58 0.08 -6.11
N LYS A 145 1.62 -0.68 -6.63
CA LYS A 145 1.79 -2.12 -6.93
C LYS A 145 2.68 -2.40 -8.14
N SER A 146 2.77 -1.46 -9.10
CA SER A 146 3.65 -1.59 -10.26
C SER A 146 5.12 -1.27 -9.97
N SER A 147 5.45 -0.90 -8.72
CA SER A 147 6.85 -0.71 -8.32
C SER A 147 7.62 -2.04 -8.35
N PRO A 148 8.88 -2.07 -8.86
CA PRO A 148 9.75 -3.24 -8.74
C PRO A 148 10.14 -3.53 -7.28
N VAL A 149 9.97 -2.55 -6.40
CA VAL A 149 10.11 -2.71 -4.95
C VAL A 149 8.75 -3.07 -4.38
N GLN A 150 8.69 -4.09 -3.52
CA GLN A 150 7.45 -4.47 -2.85
C GLN A 150 6.99 -3.33 -1.93
N LEU A 151 5.93 -2.65 -2.32
CA LEU A 151 5.31 -1.54 -1.60
C LEU A 151 3.89 -1.91 -1.18
N ASP A 152 3.49 -1.44 0.01
CA ASP A 152 2.18 -1.72 0.58
C ASP A 152 1.30 -0.46 0.58
N PRO A 153 0.09 -0.53 -0.02
CA PRO A 153 -0.85 0.60 -0.05
C PRO A 153 -1.27 1.11 1.33
N ASP A 154 -1.41 0.24 2.32
CA ASP A 154 -1.79 0.64 3.67
C ASP A 154 -0.68 1.45 4.34
N THR A 155 0.57 1.04 4.15
CA THR A 155 1.75 1.79 4.61
C THR A 155 1.83 3.16 3.94
N PHE A 156 1.53 3.23 2.63
CA PHE A 156 1.42 4.51 1.92
C PHE A 156 0.41 5.44 2.59
N ILE A 157 -0.79 4.95 2.86
CA ILE A 157 -1.87 5.76 3.47
C ILE A 157 -1.43 6.31 4.83
N VAL A 158 -0.83 5.46 5.66
CA VAL A 158 -0.30 5.86 6.98
C VAL A 158 0.75 6.95 6.83
N HIS A 159 1.72 6.79 5.93
CA HIS A 159 2.77 7.76 5.71
C HIS A 159 2.24 9.07 5.08
N SER A 160 1.28 8.99 4.15
CA SER A 160 0.63 10.17 3.58
C SER A 160 -0.13 10.96 4.65
N TRP A 161 -0.85 10.28 5.55
CA TRP A 161 -1.47 10.92 6.70
C TRP A 161 -0.45 11.61 7.61
N GLN A 162 0.55 10.85 8.08
CA GLN A 162 1.58 11.31 9.01
C GLN A 162 2.45 12.44 8.42
N SER A 163 2.50 12.58 7.10
CA SER A 163 3.24 13.67 6.44
C SER A 163 2.54 15.03 6.51
N ARG A 164 1.27 15.07 6.94
CA ARG A 164 0.46 16.30 7.00
C ARG A 164 -0.17 16.56 8.35
N TYR A 165 -0.42 15.49 9.10
CA TYR A 165 -1.23 15.53 10.33
C TYR A 165 -0.47 14.91 11.49
N ASP A 166 -1.15 14.79 12.63
CA ASP A 166 -0.59 14.16 13.81
C ASP A 166 -0.22 12.70 13.56
N PHE A 167 0.80 12.25 14.30
CA PHE A 167 1.18 10.84 14.29
C PHE A 167 -0.02 9.95 14.66
N ALA A 168 -0.29 8.97 13.81
CA ALA A 168 -1.30 7.96 14.06
C ALA A 168 -0.78 6.59 13.60
N THR A 169 -1.09 5.57 14.38
CA THR A 169 -0.83 4.18 13.97
C THR A 169 -1.81 3.75 12.87
N LYS A 170 -1.53 2.67 12.14
CA LYS A 170 -2.40 2.11 11.10
C LYS A 170 -3.84 1.96 11.60
N ALA A 171 -4.04 1.40 12.79
CA ALA A 171 -5.36 1.21 13.40
C ALA A 171 -6.15 2.51 13.66
N LYS A 172 -5.45 3.63 13.87
CA LYS A 172 -6.10 4.93 14.16
C LYS A 172 -6.29 5.81 12.93
N VAL A 173 -5.58 5.56 11.83
CA VAL A 173 -5.63 6.43 10.64
C VAL A 173 -7.02 6.46 10.03
N PHE A 174 -7.73 5.34 9.94
CA PHE A 174 -9.09 5.31 9.38
C PHE A 174 -10.03 6.26 10.12
N HIS A 175 -10.08 6.17 11.46
CA HIS A 175 -10.91 7.08 12.29
C HIS A 175 -10.50 8.54 12.10
N LYS A 176 -9.20 8.82 12.09
CA LYS A 176 -8.68 10.19 11.88
C LYS A 176 -9.08 10.75 10.51
N VAL A 177 -9.01 9.95 9.45
CA VAL A 177 -9.46 10.35 8.11
C VAL A 177 -10.97 10.60 8.12
N LYS A 178 -11.76 9.71 8.74
CA LYS A 178 -13.22 9.83 8.82
C LYS A 178 -13.65 11.12 9.55
N ASP A 179 -12.94 11.49 10.62
CA ASP A 179 -13.20 12.72 11.37
C ASP A 179 -12.82 14.00 10.59
N THR A 180 -11.81 13.90 9.71
CA THR A 180 -11.24 15.05 8.99
C THR A 180 -11.86 15.24 7.61
N VAL A 181 -12.17 14.12 6.91
CA VAL A 181 -12.66 14.14 5.53
C VAL A 181 -14.19 14.12 5.50
N ASN A 182 -14.76 15.13 4.86
CA ASN A 182 -16.20 15.30 4.70
C ASN A 182 -16.55 15.62 3.23
N LYS A 183 -17.84 15.72 2.89
CA LYS A 183 -18.31 15.96 1.53
C LYS A 183 -17.70 17.20 0.86
N LYS A 184 -17.29 18.22 1.63
CA LYS A 184 -16.72 19.47 1.07
C LYS A 184 -15.28 19.32 0.64
N ASN A 185 -14.50 18.47 1.34
CA ASN A 185 -13.05 18.34 1.12
C ASN A 185 -12.61 16.96 0.58
N ALA A 186 -13.52 15.98 0.49
CA ALA A 186 -13.21 14.62 0.08
C ALA A 186 -12.50 14.55 -1.29
N LYS A 187 -12.98 15.31 -2.29
CA LYS A 187 -12.37 15.34 -3.62
C LYS A 187 -10.92 15.83 -3.56
N SER A 188 -10.67 16.92 -2.83
CA SER A 188 -9.32 17.48 -2.64
C SER A 188 -8.39 16.48 -1.90
N HIS A 189 -8.90 15.75 -0.90
CA HIS A 189 -8.13 14.71 -0.22
C HIS A 189 -7.79 13.55 -1.14
N LEU A 190 -8.74 13.10 -1.96
CA LEU A 190 -8.50 12.03 -2.93
C LEU A 190 -7.45 12.45 -3.99
N ASP A 191 -7.52 13.68 -4.48
CA ASP A 191 -6.53 14.23 -5.42
C ASP A 191 -5.12 14.29 -4.80
N ARG A 192 -5.03 14.63 -3.51
CA ARG A 192 -3.77 14.58 -2.75
C ARG A 192 -3.21 13.17 -2.64
N PHE A 193 -4.04 12.15 -2.39
CA PHE A 193 -3.59 10.77 -2.38
C PHE A 193 -3.01 10.33 -3.72
N VAL A 194 -3.63 10.73 -4.84
CA VAL A 194 -3.10 10.42 -6.18
C VAL A 194 -1.71 11.05 -6.39
N SER A 195 -1.55 12.33 -6.06
CA SER A 195 -0.26 13.02 -6.17
C SER A 195 0.79 12.44 -5.23
N ASP A 196 0.41 12.14 -3.99
CA ASP A 196 1.32 11.57 -2.99
C ASP A 196 1.81 10.18 -3.36
N ALA A 197 0.99 9.35 -4.00
CA ALA A 197 1.37 7.99 -4.36
C ALA A 197 2.62 7.94 -5.26
N GLU A 198 2.68 8.81 -6.27
CA GLU A 198 3.85 8.92 -7.16
C GLU A 198 5.09 9.38 -6.40
N GLN A 199 4.93 10.40 -5.55
CA GLN A 199 6.03 10.96 -4.77
C GLN A 199 6.50 9.98 -3.69
N TRP A 200 5.58 9.29 -3.02
CA TRP A 200 5.91 8.28 -2.03
C TRP A 200 6.62 7.07 -2.64
N ARG A 201 6.16 6.58 -3.81
CA ARG A 201 6.86 5.55 -4.55
C ARG A 201 8.32 5.96 -4.82
N SER A 202 8.57 7.19 -5.23
CA SER A 202 9.92 7.67 -5.55
C SER A 202 10.89 7.66 -4.35
N ILE A 203 10.38 7.60 -3.12
CA ILE A 203 11.22 7.48 -1.93
C ILE A 203 11.88 6.08 -1.87
N PHE A 204 11.17 5.04 -2.29
CA PHE A 204 11.61 3.65 -2.19
C PHE A 204 12.11 3.08 -3.53
N ASP A 205 11.47 3.49 -4.62
CA ASP A 205 11.85 3.18 -6.00
C ASP A 205 12.71 4.33 -6.54
N THR A 206 14.01 4.25 -6.28
CA THR A 206 14.96 5.35 -6.53
C THR A 206 15.29 5.60 -7.99
N ASP A 207 14.78 4.77 -8.90
CA ASP A 207 14.84 4.98 -10.34
C ASP A 207 13.57 5.64 -10.89
N TYR A 208 12.55 5.78 -10.04
CA TYR A 208 11.26 6.39 -10.38
C TYR A 208 11.27 7.89 -10.10
N LEU A 209 10.89 8.71 -11.10
CA LEU A 209 10.75 10.18 -11.03
C LEU A 209 12.02 11.01 -10.73
N TRP A 210 13.18 10.41 -10.53
CA TRP A 210 14.41 11.15 -10.29
C TRP A 210 15.19 11.37 -11.58
N SER A 211 15.52 12.62 -11.87
CA SER A 211 16.35 13.00 -13.01
C SER A 211 17.86 12.81 -12.71
N LYS A 212 18.68 12.85 -13.76
CA LYS A 212 20.16 12.81 -13.61
C LYS A 212 20.69 13.93 -12.72
N ALA A 213 20.06 15.11 -12.74
CA ALA A 213 20.43 16.26 -11.89
C ALA A 213 20.11 16.04 -10.41
N GLU A 214 19.17 15.14 -10.10
CA GLU A 214 18.70 14.80 -8.75
C GLU A 214 19.37 13.53 -8.17
N LYS A 215 20.41 13.03 -8.82
CA LYS A 215 21.08 11.76 -8.50
C LYS A 215 21.58 11.69 -7.04
N GLU A 216 21.96 12.80 -6.42
CA GLU A 216 22.40 12.78 -5.02
C GLU A 216 21.25 12.52 -4.07
N ALA A 217 20.05 13.07 -4.34
CA ALA A 217 18.85 12.79 -3.57
C ALA A 217 18.46 11.30 -3.67
N SER A 218 18.41 10.76 -4.89
CA SER A 218 18.08 9.33 -5.09
C SER A 218 19.10 8.39 -4.45
N ARG A 219 20.39 8.78 -4.41
CA ARG A 219 21.43 8.01 -3.70
C ARG A 219 21.21 7.97 -2.19
N SER A 220 20.85 9.10 -1.57
CA SER A 220 20.52 9.13 -0.13
C SER A 220 19.30 8.25 0.19
N LEU A 221 18.29 8.25 -0.67
CA LEU A 221 17.11 7.38 -0.53
C LEU A 221 17.48 5.89 -0.69
N ALA A 222 18.33 5.56 -1.66
CA ALA A 222 18.85 4.20 -1.84
C ALA A 222 19.65 3.71 -0.61
N ALA A 223 20.39 4.62 0.05
CA ALA A 223 21.09 4.32 1.29
C ALA A 223 20.12 3.98 2.42
N LEU A 224 19.06 4.78 2.63
CA LEU A 224 18.03 4.51 3.64
C LEU A 224 17.35 3.15 3.41
N ARG A 225 17.11 2.78 2.17
CA ARG A 225 16.60 1.45 1.81
C ARG A 225 17.61 0.34 2.19
N THR A 226 18.91 0.57 1.94
CA THR A 226 19.98 -0.36 2.34
C THR A 226 20.00 -0.54 3.87
N PHE A 227 19.76 0.51 4.62
CA PHE A 227 19.67 0.47 6.09
C PHE A 227 18.35 -0.12 6.60
N LYS A 228 17.39 -0.43 5.71
CA LYS A 228 16.04 -0.92 6.03
C LYS A 228 15.25 0.05 6.94
N VAL A 229 15.44 1.33 6.73
CA VAL A 229 14.83 2.39 7.54
C VAL A 229 13.61 2.96 6.82
N VAL A 230 12.46 2.95 7.47
CA VAL A 230 11.18 3.44 6.95
C VAL A 230 10.62 4.63 7.73
N GLN A 231 11.08 4.85 8.97
CA GLN A 231 10.57 5.89 9.87
C GLN A 231 10.63 7.32 9.31
N PRO A 232 11.64 7.71 8.49
CA PRO A 232 11.68 9.05 7.93
C PRO A 232 10.72 9.28 6.76
N ALA A 233 10.08 8.23 6.22
CA ALA A 233 9.26 8.33 5.01
C ALA A 233 8.17 9.43 5.07
N PRO A 234 7.40 9.65 6.17
CA PRO A 234 6.45 10.75 6.24
C PRO A 234 7.10 12.14 6.08
N GLY A 235 8.20 12.37 6.76
CA GLY A 235 8.96 13.62 6.65
C GLY A 235 9.59 13.80 5.27
N ILE A 236 10.13 12.74 4.68
CA ILE A 236 10.70 12.77 3.34
C ILE A 236 9.61 13.03 2.30
N LEU A 237 8.40 12.45 2.45
CA LEU A 237 7.28 12.72 1.55
C LEU A 237 6.91 14.21 1.53
N SER A 238 6.90 14.87 2.70
CA SER A 238 6.67 16.31 2.76
C SER A 238 7.79 17.12 2.12
N LEU A 239 9.06 16.71 2.29
CA LEU A 239 10.20 17.35 1.62
C LEU A 239 10.13 17.23 0.10
N VAL A 240 9.83 16.02 -0.41
CA VAL A 240 9.72 15.76 -1.85
C VAL A 240 8.59 16.59 -2.44
N ARG A 241 7.44 16.65 -1.76
CA ARG A 241 6.30 17.48 -2.15
C ARG A 241 6.68 18.96 -2.21
N ALA A 242 7.23 19.52 -1.12
CA ALA A 242 7.68 20.90 -1.06
C ALA A 242 8.69 21.24 -2.17
N TYR A 243 9.56 20.31 -2.54
CA TYR A 243 10.47 20.46 -3.66
C TYR A 243 9.74 20.44 -5.01
N ARG A 244 8.85 19.48 -5.25
CA ARG A 244 8.08 19.39 -6.50
C ARG A 244 7.14 20.59 -6.70
N ASP A 245 6.59 21.12 -5.62
CA ASP A 245 5.76 22.34 -5.59
C ASP A 245 6.60 23.64 -5.62
N LYS A 246 7.95 23.52 -5.75
CA LYS A 246 8.89 24.65 -5.81
C LYS A 246 8.93 25.54 -4.55
N GLN A 247 8.40 25.06 -3.42
CA GLN A 247 8.45 25.73 -2.14
C GLN A 247 9.88 25.71 -1.57
N ILE A 248 10.66 24.64 -1.81
CA ILE A 248 12.07 24.55 -1.48
C ILE A 248 12.91 24.27 -2.72
N LYS A 249 14.18 24.72 -2.69
CA LYS A 249 15.15 24.46 -3.76
C LYS A 249 15.76 23.06 -3.61
N TYR A 250 16.24 22.47 -4.71
CA TYR A 250 16.94 21.18 -4.72
C TYR A 250 18.06 21.08 -3.69
N ARG A 251 18.84 22.15 -3.49
CA ARG A 251 19.92 22.18 -2.50
C ARG A 251 19.40 21.90 -1.07
N ALA A 252 18.23 22.43 -0.71
CA ALA A 252 17.62 22.20 0.60
C ALA A 252 17.17 20.73 0.75
N LEU A 253 16.46 20.18 -0.26
CA LEU A 253 16.07 18.77 -0.30
C LEU A 253 17.29 17.85 -0.16
N ARG A 254 18.31 18.04 -1.01
CA ARG A 254 19.54 17.25 -0.99
C ARG A 254 20.23 17.26 0.37
N ASN A 255 20.37 18.45 0.96
CA ASN A 255 21.03 18.61 2.27
C ASN A 255 20.23 17.93 3.39
N ALA A 256 18.90 18.05 3.38
CA ALA A 256 18.04 17.39 4.36
C ALA A 256 18.17 15.85 4.23
N LEU A 257 18.08 15.31 3.02
CA LEU A 257 18.23 13.87 2.78
C LEU A 257 19.62 13.35 3.17
N SER A 258 20.68 14.12 2.90
CA SER A 258 22.04 13.75 3.32
C SER A 258 22.19 13.70 4.85
N ASN A 259 21.58 14.63 5.60
CA ASN A 259 21.60 14.58 7.07
C ASN A 259 20.78 13.41 7.61
N ILE A 260 19.62 13.11 7.03
CA ILE A 260 18.82 11.93 7.38
C ILE A 260 19.62 10.65 7.11
N GLU A 261 20.27 10.54 5.95
CA GLU A 261 21.14 9.41 5.59
C GLU A 261 22.25 9.21 6.61
N LYS A 262 23.02 10.26 6.93
CA LYS A 262 24.14 10.22 7.89
C LYS A 262 23.66 9.77 9.28
N PHE A 263 22.58 10.35 9.75
CA PHE A 263 21.99 9.97 11.04
C PHE A 263 21.62 8.49 11.08
N HIS A 264 20.88 7.99 10.07
CA HIS A 264 20.45 6.61 10.06
C HIS A 264 21.58 5.62 9.74
N PHE A 265 22.63 6.05 9.09
CA PHE A 265 23.84 5.22 8.96
C PHE A 265 24.43 4.91 10.34
N SER A 266 24.67 5.91 11.18
CA SER A 266 25.21 5.70 12.53
C SER A 266 24.20 5.04 13.46
N PHE A 267 22.96 5.54 13.49
CA PHE A 267 21.93 5.18 14.47
C PHE A 267 21.33 3.80 14.23
N ASN A 268 21.07 3.41 12.98
CA ASN A 268 20.40 2.15 12.65
C ASN A 268 21.35 1.13 12.02
N ALA A 269 22.15 1.54 11.02
CA ALA A 269 22.92 0.59 10.25
C ALA A 269 24.15 0.06 11.00
N VAL A 270 24.81 0.93 11.78
CA VAL A 270 26.02 0.59 12.54
C VAL A 270 25.68 0.17 13.98
N THR A 271 24.82 0.92 14.68
CA THR A 271 24.46 0.66 16.08
C THR A 271 23.05 0.13 16.21
N SER A 272 22.74 -0.99 15.57
CA SER A 272 21.40 -1.60 15.42
C SER A 272 20.64 -1.89 16.73
N SER A 273 21.25 -1.72 17.88
CA SER A 273 20.68 -1.97 19.21
C SER A 273 19.85 -0.79 19.78
N ARG A 274 19.82 0.36 19.10
CA ARG A 274 19.08 1.52 19.61
C ARG A 274 17.59 1.43 19.38
N SER A 275 16.82 1.78 20.41
CA SER A 275 15.38 1.94 20.33
C SER A 275 15.01 3.07 19.39
N SER A 276 14.07 2.79 18.46
CA SER A 276 13.48 3.80 17.55
C SER A 276 12.39 4.65 18.22
N GLY A 277 12.24 4.57 19.55
CA GLY A 277 11.23 5.32 20.30
C GLY A 277 11.32 6.84 20.02
N GLY A 278 10.21 7.44 19.65
CA GLY A 278 10.11 8.88 19.35
C GLY A 278 10.62 9.30 17.96
N ILE A 279 11.35 8.45 17.23
CA ILE A 279 11.87 8.78 15.88
C ILE A 279 10.73 8.96 14.87
N SER A 280 9.77 8.06 14.84
CA SER A 280 8.62 8.17 13.93
C SER A 280 7.78 9.41 14.21
N GLY A 281 7.54 9.75 15.50
CA GLY A 281 6.85 10.98 15.90
C GLY A 281 7.61 12.25 15.50
N MET A 282 8.94 12.23 15.60
CA MET A 282 9.80 13.35 15.16
C MET A 282 9.63 13.61 13.66
N TYR A 283 9.68 12.57 12.83
CA TYR A 283 9.51 12.72 11.38
C TYR A 283 8.09 13.09 10.96
N SER A 284 7.07 12.60 11.67
CA SER A 284 5.69 13.03 11.45
C SER A 284 5.51 14.52 11.80
N SER A 285 6.00 14.95 12.96
CA SER A 285 5.98 16.36 13.35
C SER A 285 6.72 17.26 12.35
N PHE A 286 7.88 16.83 11.89
CA PHE A 286 8.63 17.52 10.85
C PHE A 286 7.86 17.60 9.53
N GLY A 287 7.26 16.47 9.10
CA GLY A 287 6.44 16.42 7.88
C GLY A 287 5.29 17.41 7.93
N ARG A 288 4.60 17.50 9.08
CA ARG A 288 3.55 18.49 9.31
C ARG A 288 4.08 19.92 9.26
N SER A 289 5.20 20.22 9.92
CA SER A 289 5.80 21.56 9.88
C SER A 289 6.14 22.02 8.46
N ILE A 290 6.61 21.11 7.59
CA ILE A 290 6.84 21.41 6.17
C ILE A 290 5.51 21.62 5.43
N PHE A 291 4.50 20.81 5.73
CA PHE A 291 3.19 20.93 5.09
C PHE A 291 2.45 22.22 5.46
N GLU A 292 2.59 22.66 6.70
CA GLU A 292 1.98 23.89 7.24
C GLU A 292 2.79 25.16 6.91
N ALA A 293 3.99 25.02 6.33
CA ALA A 293 4.82 26.17 5.98
C ALA A 293 4.21 26.97 4.82
N ASP A 294 3.87 28.21 5.08
CA ASP A 294 3.27 29.10 4.07
C ASP A 294 4.32 29.68 3.09
N ASP A 295 5.60 29.70 3.50
CA ASP A 295 6.68 30.20 2.68
C ASP A 295 7.99 29.39 2.80
N SER A 296 8.94 29.73 1.94
CA SER A 296 10.25 29.05 1.89
C SER A 296 11.13 29.28 3.13
N SER A 297 10.92 30.36 3.88
CA SER A 297 11.68 30.68 5.11
C SER A 297 11.24 29.76 6.24
N ILE A 298 9.94 29.58 6.42
CA ILE A 298 9.35 28.68 7.42
C ILE A 298 9.75 27.22 7.10
N ALA A 299 9.69 26.83 5.84
CA ALA A 299 10.14 25.51 5.41
C ALA A 299 11.66 25.30 5.67
N ALA A 300 12.49 26.32 5.45
CA ALA A 300 13.92 26.26 5.73
C ALA A 300 14.20 26.15 7.24
N GLN A 301 13.44 26.85 8.07
CA GLN A 301 13.53 26.75 9.53
C GLN A 301 13.15 25.35 10.01
N ALA A 302 12.05 24.77 9.50
CA ALA A 302 11.64 23.40 9.83
C ALA A 302 12.73 22.37 9.48
N ILE A 303 13.42 22.55 8.34
CA ILE A 303 14.56 21.71 7.95
C ILE A 303 15.72 21.87 8.93
N ALA A 304 16.05 23.11 9.32
CA ALA A 304 17.11 23.38 10.29
C ALA A 304 16.81 22.75 11.66
N ASP A 305 15.58 22.86 12.12
CA ASP A 305 15.09 22.24 13.36
C ASP A 305 15.19 20.71 13.34
N LEU A 306 14.83 20.08 12.19
CA LEU A 306 15.05 18.64 12.02
C LEU A 306 16.53 18.29 12.16
N VAL A 307 17.41 19.00 11.43
CA VAL A 307 18.86 18.75 11.47
C VAL A 307 19.40 18.91 12.91
N GLY A 308 18.94 19.91 13.66
CA GLY A 308 19.25 20.07 15.08
C GLY A 308 18.85 18.84 15.89
N LYS A 309 17.57 18.41 15.75
CA LYS A 309 17.04 17.23 16.47
C LYS A 309 17.76 15.92 16.11
N LEU A 310 18.26 15.77 14.88
CA LEU A 310 19.06 14.62 14.46
C LEU A 310 20.45 14.67 15.13
N ARG A 311 21.08 15.86 15.17
CA ARG A 311 22.37 16.07 15.84
C ARG A 311 22.29 15.76 17.34
N ASP A 312 21.25 16.24 18.02
CA ASP A 312 21.03 15.99 19.44
C ASP A 312 20.87 14.49 19.79
N ARG A 313 20.62 13.67 18.78
CA ARG A 313 20.46 12.20 18.87
C ARG A 313 21.60 11.41 18.22
N GLU A 314 22.67 12.10 17.83
CA GLU A 314 23.84 11.43 17.27
C GLU A 314 24.39 10.36 18.23
N VAL A 315 24.90 9.31 17.63
CA VAL A 315 25.51 8.20 18.38
C VAL A 315 26.86 8.66 18.91
N PRO A 316 27.19 8.45 20.21
CA PRO A 316 28.51 8.73 20.74
C PRO A 316 29.61 8.00 19.96
N ALA A 317 30.75 8.65 19.74
CA ALA A 317 31.86 8.10 18.94
C ALA A 317 32.28 6.69 19.42
N VAL A 318 32.37 6.48 20.74
CA VAL A 318 32.75 5.18 21.32
C VAL A 318 31.77 4.07 20.95
N GLU A 319 30.46 4.39 20.95
CA GLU A 319 29.43 3.44 20.58
C GLU A 319 29.44 3.17 19.07
N PHE A 320 29.66 4.22 18.26
CA PHE A 320 29.80 4.08 16.82
C PHE A 320 31.00 3.20 16.46
N ASP A 321 32.16 3.45 17.06
CA ASP A 321 33.38 2.68 16.80
C ASP A 321 33.20 1.19 17.16
N ALA A 322 32.60 0.91 18.31
CA ALA A 322 32.30 -0.45 18.73
C ALA A 322 31.35 -1.17 17.76
N GLY A 323 30.29 -0.49 17.30
CA GLY A 323 29.35 -1.02 16.30
C GLY A 323 30.01 -1.18 14.94
N PHE A 324 30.84 -0.23 14.51
CA PHE A 324 31.50 -0.26 13.21
C PHE A 324 32.52 -1.40 13.10
N GLN A 325 33.20 -1.75 14.18
CA GLN A 325 34.11 -2.91 14.24
C GLN A 325 33.38 -4.25 14.05
N GLN A 326 32.05 -4.29 14.28
CA GLN A 326 31.22 -5.48 14.05
C GLN A 326 30.69 -5.56 12.63
N VAL A 327 30.89 -4.54 11.78
CA VAL A 327 30.48 -4.56 10.38
C VAL A 327 31.41 -5.46 9.59
N ILE A 328 30.91 -6.62 9.19
CA ILE A 328 31.72 -7.65 8.52
C ILE A 328 31.00 -8.24 7.31
N TYR A 329 31.76 -8.46 6.24
CA TYR A 329 31.31 -9.23 5.08
C TYR A 329 32.37 -10.27 4.67
N THR A 330 32.00 -11.52 4.74
CA THR A 330 32.79 -12.65 4.25
C THR A 330 31.86 -13.64 3.59
N ASN A 331 32.40 -14.68 2.92
CA ASN A 331 31.59 -15.76 2.35
C ASN A 331 30.74 -16.48 3.41
N LYS A 332 31.17 -16.49 4.68
CA LYS A 332 30.43 -17.07 5.82
C LYS A 332 29.46 -16.09 6.48
N HIS A 333 29.67 -14.76 6.35
CA HIS A 333 28.88 -13.69 6.96
C HIS A 333 28.42 -12.73 5.88
N SER A 334 27.35 -13.10 5.16
CA SER A 334 26.86 -12.33 3.98
C SER A 334 25.73 -11.35 4.30
N SER A 335 25.17 -11.36 5.52
CA SER A 335 24.00 -10.54 5.89
C SER A 335 24.22 -9.03 5.76
N GLN A 336 25.47 -8.56 5.95
CA GLN A 336 25.84 -7.15 5.86
C GLN A 336 26.48 -6.75 4.51
N LYS A 337 26.41 -7.61 3.50
CA LYS A 337 27.02 -7.35 2.17
C LYS A 337 26.66 -5.98 1.61
N THR A 338 25.38 -5.62 1.61
CA THR A 338 24.89 -4.35 1.05
C THR A 338 25.37 -3.15 1.85
N LEU A 339 25.48 -3.28 3.18
CA LEU A 339 26.02 -2.22 4.04
C LEU A 339 27.51 -2.02 3.78
N VAL A 340 28.31 -3.08 3.71
CA VAL A 340 29.74 -2.99 3.38
C VAL A 340 29.95 -2.39 1.99
N GLN A 341 29.18 -2.78 0.99
CA GLN A 341 29.22 -2.19 -0.35
C GLN A 341 28.87 -0.69 -0.34
N TYR A 342 27.90 -0.27 0.48
CA TYR A 342 27.59 1.14 0.67
C TYR A 342 28.78 1.90 1.25
N ILE A 343 29.39 1.40 2.32
CA ILE A 343 30.59 2.00 2.97
C ILE A 343 31.72 2.18 1.96
N LEU A 344 32.07 1.10 1.24
CA LEU A 344 33.15 1.13 0.24
C LEU A 344 32.87 2.13 -0.89
N LYS A 345 31.62 2.22 -1.36
CA LYS A 345 31.22 3.23 -2.36
C LYS A 345 31.37 4.66 -1.84
N LYS A 346 31.06 4.90 -0.57
CA LYS A 346 31.22 6.24 0.04
C LYS A 346 32.69 6.62 0.17
N VAL A 347 33.55 5.70 0.63
CA VAL A 347 35.01 5.92 0.73
C VAL A 347 35.65 6.16 -0.65
N ALA A 348 35.19 5.45 -1.71
CA ALA A 348 35.74 5.61 -3.05
C ALA A 348 35.36 6.93 -3.76
N ILE A 349 34.40 7.69 -3.23
CA ILE A 349 33.94 8.98 -3.80
C ILE A 349 34.67 10.15 -3.14
N HIS A 350 35.27 9.94 -1.97
CA HIS A 350 36.08 10.92 -1.22
C HIS A 350 37.57 10.66 -1.38
#